data_b11766d9a764bf261405fb6633cfe52a
#
_entry.id   b11766d9a764bf261405fb6633cfe52a
#
_cell.length_a   1.000
_cell.length_b   1.000
_cell.length_c   1.000
_cell.angle_alpha   90.00
_cell.angle_beta   90.00
_cell.angle_gamma   90.00
#
_symmetry.space_group_name_H-M   'P 1'
#
loop_
_entity.id
_entity.type
_entity.pdbx_description
1 polymer ?
#
loop_
_entity_poly.entity_id
_entity_poly.type
_entity_poly.pdbx_seq_one_letter_code
_entity_poly.pdbx_strand_id
1 'polypeptide(L)'
;IFVREVRIEDAIALLLEQNQLRQKIVNDNTVMVYPDSPQKTKDYQELVMRTFYLTSIDANTALNMVKTMLKTRDVFVDERLNTLTMRDTSDAVRMAEKLLQSQDQSNPEVVLEVEVMEVATSRILDLGLQWPNTFGVLSDDGNPVSVLDQLKGINSSRISIAPAPQAKINAQDKDINTLASPVIRVSNREQARIHIGQRVPIISATSVPSTQGPVITESVTYLDVGLKLEVQPTVHLNNEVAIKVALEVSNATPLEATRQGTIPVQVDTRNAQTSLRLHDGETQVLAGLVRNDH
;
A
#
# COMPACT_ATOMS: atom_id res chain seq x y z
N ILE A 1 14.53 -15.74 -57.69
CA ILE A 1 13.76 -16.20 -56.52
C ILE A 1 13.34 -17.63 -56.78
N PHE A 2 13.70 -18.53 -55.88
CA PHE A 2 13.28 -19.91 -55.96
C PHE A 2 12.23 -20.12 -54.87
N VAL A 3 10.96 -20.28 -55.24
CA VAL A 3 9.85 -20.48 -54.33
C VAL A 3 9.25 -21.85 -54.63
N ARG A 4 9.22 -22.75 -53.62
CA ARG A 4 8.59 -24.07 -53.74
C ARG A 4 7.38 -24.14 -52.80
N GLU A 5 6.27 -24.66 -53.31
CA GLU A 5 5.05 -24.98 -52.52
C GLU A 5 4.43 -23.79 -51.79
N VAL A 6 4.41 -22.63 -52.37
CA VAL A 6 3.84 -21.38 -51.81
C VAL A 6 2.60 -20.99 -52.61
N ARG A 7 1.62 -20.39 -51.94
CA ARG A 7 0.46 -19.81 -52.63
C ARG A 7 0.88 -18.72 -53.59
N ILE A 8 0.13 -18.57 -54.68
CA ILE A 8 0.42 -17.55 -55.68
C ILE A 8 0.43 -16.15 -55.09
N GLU A 9 -0.48 -15.90 -54.15
CA GLU A 9 -0.57 -14.61 -53.44
C GLU A 9 0.70 -14.30 -52.65
N ASP A 10 1.24 -15.30 -51.93
CA ASP A 10 2.45 -15.16 -51.15
C ASP A 10 3.69 -14.98 -52.04
N ALA A 11 3.73 -15.66 -53.18
CA ALA A 11 4.81 -15.51 -54.15
C ALA A 11 4.79 -14.10 -54.79
N ILE A 12 3.61 -13.57 -55.09
CA ILE A 12 3.44 -12.20 -55.61
C ILE A 12 3.86 -11.19 -54.52
N ALA A 13 3.45 -11.36 -53.27
CA ALA A 13 3.81 -10.49 -52.17
C ALA A 13 5.34 -10.42 -51.99
N LEU A 14 6.04 -11.55 -52.07
CA LEU A 14 7.49 -11.65 -52.00
C LEU A 14 8.21 -10.95 -53.16
N LEU A 15 7.66 -11.07 -54.38
CA LEU A 15 8.16 -10.39 -55.57
C LEU A 15 7.99 -8.87 -55.46
N LEU A 16 6.85 -8.41 -54.95
CA LEU A 16 6.56 -7.00 -54.76
C LEU A 16 7.48 -6.38 -53.71
N GLU A 17 7.70 -7.08 -52.59
CA GLU A 17 8.57 -6.63 -51.51
C GLU A 17 10.03 -6.46 -51.98
N GLN A 18 10.54 -7.40 -52.77
CA GLN A 18 11.88 -7.28 -53.35
C GLN A 18 12.06 -6.09 -54.30
N ASN A 19 10.99 -5.71 -54.99
CA ASN A 19 10.99 -4.55 -55.89
C ASN A 19 10.56 -3.24 -55.22
N GLN A 20 10.48 -3.19 -53.87
CA GLN A 20 10.03 -2.04 -53.12
C GLN A 20 8.63 -1.57 -53.55
N LEU A 21 7.77 -2.54 -53.85
CA LEU A 21 6.38 -2.32 -54.20
C LEU A 21 5.49 -2.87 -53.12
N ARG A 22 4.37 -2.20 -52.83
CA ARG A 22 3.31 -2.70 -51.96
C ARG A 22 2.04 -2.99 -52.77
N GLN A 23 1.25 -3.90 -52.23
CA GLN A 23 -0.05 -4.22 -52.80
C GLN A 23 -1.17 -3.83 -51.84
N LYS A 24 -2.28 -3.39 -52.41
CA LYS A 24 -3.55 -3.17 -51.74
C LYS A 24 -4.64 -3.96 -52.48
N ILE A 25 -5.33 -4.84 -51.79
CA ILE A 25 -6.48 -5.55 -52.33
C ILE A 25 -7.65 -4.56 -52.34
N VAL A 26 -8.15 -4.27 -53.54
CA VAL A 26 -9.29 -3.35 -53.72
C VAL A 26 -10.60 -4.12 -53.73
N ASN A 27 -10.63 -5.27 -54.41
CA ASN A 27 -11.76 -6.19 -54.49
C ASN A 27 -11.22 -7.61 -54.66
N ASP A 28 -12.11 -8.61 -54.64
CA ASP A 28 -11.76 -10.02 -54.82
C ASP A 28 -10.96 -10.33 -56.08
N ASN A 29 -11.06 -9.46 -57.13
CA ASN A 29 -10.43 -9.64 -58.40
C ASN A 29 -9.42 -8.53 -58.78
N THR A 30 -9.17 -7.58 -57.88
CA THR A 30 -8.34 -6.42 -58.21
C THR A 30 -7.35 -6.11 -57.10
N VAL A 31 -6.08 -6.14 -57.47
CA VAL A 31 -4.98 -5.76 -56.57
C VAL A 31 -4.29 -4.50 -57.17
N MET A 32 -4.20 -3.47 -56.36
CA MET A 32 -3.46 -2.27 -56.72
C MET A 32 -2.02 -2.41 -56.24
N VAL A 33 -1.08 -2.17 -57.12
CA VAL A 33 0.35 -2.16 -56.83
C VAL A 33 0.89 -0.73 -56.88
N TYR A 34 1.61 -0.31 -55.85
CA TYR A 34 2.18 1.03 -55.77
C TYR A 34 3.60 0.99 -55.19
N PRO A 35 4.48 1.97 -55.49
CA PRO A 35 5.81 2.02 -54.91
C PRO A 35 5.76 2.25 -53.40
N ASP A 36 6.64 1.57 -52.69
CA ASP A 36 6.76 1.71 -51.21
C ASP A 36 7.46 3.05 -50.87
N SER A 37 6.76 4.12 -51.12
CA SER A 37 7.17 5.48 -50.72
C SER A 37 6.36 5.95 -49.54
N PRO A 38 6.95 6.71 -48.57
CA PRO A 38 6.24 7.18 -47.40
C PRO A 38 4.95 7.94 -47.68
N GLN A 39 4.88 8.63 -48.82
CA GLN A 39 3.70 9.36 -49.27
C GLN A 39 2.61 8.40 -49.76
N LYS A 40 2.96 7.49 -50.66
CA LYS A 40 2.01 6.53 -51.23
C LYS A 40 1.48 5.54 -50.22
N THR A 41 2.34 5.11 -49.28
CA THR A 41 1.92 4.26 -48.18
C THR A 41 0.85 4.95 -47.34
N LYS A 42 1.01 6.25 -47.03
CA LYS A 42 -0.01 7.01 -46.30
C LYS A 42 -1.31 7.19 -47.09
N ASP A 43 -1.23 7.41 -48.40
CA ASP A 43 -2.41 7.65 -49.25
C ASP A 43 -3.30 6.39 -49.38
N TYR A 44 -2.69 5.20 -49.35
CA TYR A 44 -3.39 3.94 -49.60
C TYR A 44 -3.56 3.08 -48.36
N GLN A 45 -3.04 3.52 -47.20
CA GLN A 45 -3.20 2.82 -45.92
C GLN A 45 -4.63 2.90 -45.46
N GLU A 46 -5.19 1.75 -45.07
CA GLU A 46 -6.51 1.71 -44.44
C GLU A 46 -6.43 2.20 -43.02
N LEU A 47 -7.15 3.28 -42.74
CA LEU A 47 -7.22 3.84 -41.41
C LEU A 47 -8.56 3.46 -40.76
N VAL A 48 -8.49 2.94 -39.56
CA VAL A 48 -9.63 2.60 -38.70
C VAL A 48 -9.69 3.59 -37.56
N MET A 49 -10.88 4.08 -37.28
CA MET A 49 -11.14 4.91 -36.10
C MET A 49 -11.72 4.05 -35.00
N ARG A 50 -11.16 4.18 -33.80
CA ARG A 50 -11.68 3.49 -32.61
C ARG A 50 -11.62 4.37 -31.39
N THR A 51 -12.67 4.31 -30.56
CA THR A 51 -12.76 4.98 -29.27
C THR A 51 -12.58 3.97 -28.16
N PHE A 52 -11.70 4.29 -27.21
CA PHE A 52 -11.44 3.53 -26.01
C PHE A 52 -12.02 4.27 -24.83
N TYR A 53 -12.80 3.56 -24.01
CA TYR A 53 -13.33 4.07 -22.76
C TYR A 53 -12.37 3.64 -21.65
N LEU A 54 -11.87 4.61 -20.88
CA LEU A 54 -10.89 4.39 -19.84
C LEU A 54 -11.59 4.46 -18.48
N THR A 55 -11.26 3.50 -17.62
CA THR A 55 -11.91 3.36 -16.30
C THR A 55 -11.03 3.91 -15.18
N SER A 56 -9.76 3.59 -15.20
CA SER A 56 -8.83 3.87 -14.09
C SER A 56 -7.69 4.81 -14.48
N ILE A 57 -7.21 4.70 -15.71
CA ILE A 57 -6.16 5.57 -16.21
C ILE A 57 -6.76 6.89 -16.72
N ASP A 58 -6.08 8.00 -16.45
CA ASP A 58 -6.44 9.30 -16.99
C ASP A 58 -6.20 9.37 -18.51
N ALA A 59 -7.14 9.98 -19.24
CA ALA A 59 -7.11 10.04 -20.69
C ALA A 59 -5.89 10.78 -21.24
N ASN A 60 -5.35 11.78 -20.54
CA ASN A 60 -4.12 12.47 -20.94
C ASN A 60 -2.88 11.60 -20.76
N THR A 61 -2.85 10.80 -19.71
CA THR A 61 -1.78 9.82 -19.49
C THR A 61 -1.81 8.75 -20.57
N ALA A 62 -2.99 8.23 -20.90
CA ALA A 62 -3.20 7.29 -21.99
C ALA A 62 -2.78 7.87 -23.36
N LEU A 63 -3.11 9.14 -23.62
CA LEU A 63 -2.69 9.87 -24.83
C LEU A 63 -1.16 9.90 -24.95
N ASN A 64 -0.47 10.30 -23.90
CA ASN A 64 0.99 10.38 -23.88
C ASN A 64 1.63 9.02 -24.11
N MET A 65 1.08 7.97 -23.50
CA MET A 65 1.55 6.60 -23.65
C MET A 65 1.37 6.10 -25.10
N VAL A 66 0.18 6.26 -25.68
CA VAL A 66 -0.13 5.85 -27.04
C VAL A 66 0.74 6.62 -28.04
N LYS A 67 0.87 7.94 -27.88
CA LYS A 67 1.74 8.76 -28.77
C LYS A 67 3.21 8.34 -28.69
N THR A 68 3.71 8.05 -27.50
CA THR A 68 5.13 7.69 -27.31
C THR A 68 5.43 6.29 -27.83
N MET A 69 4.57 5.32 -27.57
CA MET A 69 4.81 3.91 -27.90
C MET A 69 4.48 3.60 -29.36
N LEU A 70 3.38 4.11 -29.88
CA LEU A 70 2.89 3.80 -31.23
C LEU A 70 3.25 4.89 -32.25
N LYS A 71 3.80 6.03 -31.78
CA LYS A 71 4.14 7.19 -32.65
C LYS A 71 2.97 7.69 -33.50
N THR A 72 1.75 7.40 -33.11
CA THR A 72 0.53 7.85 -33.78
C THR A 72 0.33 9.35 -33.58
N ARG A 73 -0.25 10.02 -34.60
CA ARG A 73 -0.49 11.47 -34.58
C ARG A 73 -1.97 11.80 -34.37
N ASP A 74 -2.85 10.97 -34.93
CA ASP A 74 -4.29 11.21 -34.97
C ASP A 74 -4.97 10.61 -33.75
N VAL A 75 -4.78 11.25 -32.62
CA VAL A 75 -5.39 10.85 -31.34
C VAL A 75 -6.06 12.06 -30.71
N PHE A 76 -7.31 11.88 -30.33
CA PHE A 76 -8.14 12.86 -29.65
C PHE A 76 -8.56 12.31 -28.27
N VAL A 77 -8.61 13.20 -27.28
CA VAL A 77 -9.02 12.87 -25.90
C VAL A 77 -10.23 13.73 -25.53
N ASP A 78 -11.23 13.09 -24.95
CA ASP A 78 -12.32 13.77 -24.24
C ASP A 78 -12.14 13.51 -22.73
N GLU A 79 -11.66 14.54 -22.02
CA GLU A 79 -11.43 14.48 -20.57
C GLU A 79 -12.73 14.31 -19.79
N ARG A 80 -13.84 14.86 -20.29
CA ARG A 80 -15.13 14.79 -19.60
C ARG A 80 -15.69 13.38 -19.56
N LEU A 81 -15.48 12.59 -20.61
CA LEU A 81 -15.92 11.21 -20.74
C LEU A 81 -14.81 10.19 -20.41
N ASN A 82 -13.58 10.68 -20.15
CA ASN A 82 -12.39 9.87 -19.98
C ASN A 82 -12.20 8.88 -21.14
N THR A 83 -12.29 9.37 -22.37
CA THR A 83 -12.18 8.56 -23.57
C THR A 83 -11.03 9.02 -24.46
N LEU A 84 -10.43 8.04 -25.15
CA LEU A 84 -9.38 8.24 -26.12
C LEU A 84 -9.84 7.70 -27.47
N THR A 85 -9.92 8.57 -28.48
CA THR A 85 -10.25 8.19 -29.85
C THR A 85 -9.01 8.29 -30.72
N MET A 86 -8.66 7.21 -31.39
CA MET A 86 -7.53 7.19 -32.31
C MET A 86 -7.95 6.76 -33.70
N ARG A 87 -7.24 7.29 -34.71
CA ARG A 87 -7.36 6.90 -36.09
C ARG A 87 -5.98 6.49 -36.62
N ASP A 88 -5.84 5.19 -36.89
CA ASP A 88 -4.58 4.62 -37.35
C ASP A 88 -4.87 3.28 -38.07
N THR A 89 -3.84 2.56 -38.45
CA THR A 89 -3.97 1.21 -39.01
C THR A 89 -4.64 0.23 -38.04
N SER A 90 -5.25 -0.81 -38.57
CA SER A 90 -5.89 -1.86 -37.76
C SER A 90 -4.92 -2.50 -36.75
N ASP A 91 -3.65 -2.65 -37.16
CA ASP A 91 -2.60 -3.20 -36.29
C ASP A 91 -2.22 -2.24 -35.16
N ALA A 92 -2.05 -0.96 -35.45
CA ALA A 92 -1.77 0.06 -34.45
C ALA A 92 -2.93 0.21 -33.45
N VAL A 93 -4.17 0.18 -33.94
CA VAL A 93 -5.36 0.22 -33.09
C VAL A 93 -5.45 -1.01 -32.16
N ARG A 94 -5.14 -2.20 -32.67
CA ARG A 94 -5.10 -3.43 -31.87
C ARG A 94 -3.97 -3.43 -30.84
N MET A 95 -2.80 -2.87 -31.19
CA MET A 95 -1.71 -2.68 -30.22
C MET A 95 -2.08 -1.67 -29.14
N ALA A 96 -2.73 -0.56 -29.52
CA ALA A 96 -3.25 0.42 -28.57
C ALA A 96 -4.26 -0.20 -27.59
N GLU A 97 -5.18 -1.02 -28.10
CA GLU A 97 -6.14 -1.72 -27.28
C GLU A 97 -5.47 -2.59 -26.22
N LYS A 98 -4.52 -3.43 -26.62
CA LYS A 98 -3.76 -4.28 -25.68
C LYS A 98 -2.97 -3.47 -24.68
N LEU A 99 -2.35 -2.38 -25.12
CA LEU A 99 -1.58 -1.49 -24.25
C LEU A 99 -2.48 -0.82 -23.21
N LEU A 100 -3.60 -0.27 -23.65
CA LEU A 100 -4.57 0.38 -22.75
C LEU A 100 -5.19 -0.62 -21.77
N GLN A 101 -5.61 -1.79 -22.22
CA GLN A 101 -6.14 -2.85 -21.36
C GLN A 101 -5.15 -3.31 -20.28
N SER A 102 -3.85 -3.34 -20.59
CA SER A 102 -2.83 -3.72 -19.62
C SER A 102 -2.59 -2.66 -18.54
N GLN A 103 -2.89 -1.41 -18.84
CA GLN A 103 -2.66 -0.27 -17.94
C GLN A 103 -3.92 0.24 -17.26
N ASP A 104 -5.10 0.04 -17.87
CA ASP A 104 -6.39 0.47 -17.32
C ASP A 104 -6.91 -0.53 -16.26
N GLN A 105 -6.08 -0.78 -15.26
CA GLN A 105 -6.43 -1.61 -14.12
C GLN A 105 -6.86 -0.72 -12.97
N SER A 106 -7.89 -1.15 -12.23
CA SER A 106 -8.32 -0.46 -11.03
C SER A 106 -7.20 -0.43 -9.99
N ASN A 107 -7.02 0.71 -9.34
CA ASN A 107 -6.12 0.79 -8.21
C ASN A 107 -6.60 -0.16 -7.10
N PRO A 108 -5.76 -1.07 -6.62
CA PRO A 108 -6.15 -1.92 -5.51
C PRO A 108 -6.36 -1.09 -4.25
N GLU A 109 -7.30 -1.51 -3.43
CA GLU A 109 -7.57 -0.93 -2.13
C GLU A 109 -7.10 -1.86 -1.02
N VAL A 110 -6.65 -1.28 0.07
CA VAL A 110 -6.20 -1.97 1.27
C VAL A 110 -7.12 -1.58 2.43
N VAL A 111 -7.61 -2.56 3.15
CA VAL A 111 -8.28 -2.37 4.43
C VAL A 111 -7.28 -2.70 5.53
N LEU A 112 -7.00 -1.73 6.38
CA LEU A 112 -6.11 -1.90 7.53
C LEU A 112 -6.94 -1.84 8.81
N GLU A 113 -6.82 -2.90 9.61
CA GLU A 113 -7.33 -2.95 10.97
C GLU A 113 -6.16 -2.78 11.93
N VAL A 114 -6.28 -1.85 12.86
CA VAL A 114 -5.27 -1.60 13.89
C VAL A 114 -5.91 -1.83 15.24
N GLU A 115 -5.26 -2.60 16.08
CA GLU A 115 -5.70 -2.81 17.46
C GLU A 115 -4.68 -2.18 18.41
N VAL A 116 -5.16 -1.31 19.28
CA VAL A 116 -4.38 -0.73 20.36
C VAL A 116 -4.85 -1.36 21.66
N MET A 117 -3.97 -2.13 22.30
CA MET A 117 -4.28 -2.84 23.52
C MET A 117 -3.37 -2.37 24.65
N GLU A 118 -3.95 -2.16 25.81
CA GLU A 118 -3.22 -1.95 27.06
C GLU A 118 -3.41 -3.18 27.93
N VAL A 119 -2.30 -3.83 28.27
CA VAL A 119 -2.31 -5.07 29.07
C VAL A 119 -1.55 -4.82 30.36
N ALA A 120 -2.14 -5.14 31.49
CA ALA A 120 -1.44 -5.08 32.79
C ALA A 120 -0.28 -6.08 32.83
N THR A 121 0.87 -5.68 33.37
CA THR A 121 2.11 -6.49 33.38
C THR A 121 1.91 -7.88 34.04
N SER A 122 1.09 -7.99 35.05
CA SER A 122 0.74 -9.26 35.72
C SER A 122 0.04 -10.27 34.80
N ARG A 123 -0.53 -9.80 33.71
CA ARG A 123 -1.28 -10.63 32.78
C ARG A 123 -0.50 -11.02 31.52
N ILE A 124 0.54 -10.30 31.18
CA ILE A 124 1.48 -10.70 30.13
C ILE A 124 2.14 -12.04 30.52
N LEU A 125 2.37 -12.29 31.80
CA LEU A 125 2.88 -13.56 32.29
C LEU A 125 1.85 -14.70 32.15
N ASP A 126 0.57 -14.40 32.30
CA ASP A 126 -0.53 -15.35 32.15
C ASP A 126 -0.87 -15.64 30.67
N LEU A 127 -0.49 -14.76 29.76
CA LEU A 127 -0.60 -14.99 28.32
C LEU A 127 0.41 -16.02 27.78
N GLY A 128 1.22 -16.62 28.66
CA GLY A 128 2.06 -17.77 28.34
C GLY A 128 3.15 -17.52 27.31
N LEU A 129 3.71 -16.32 27.26
CA LEU A 129 5.02 -16.13 26.66
C LEU A 129 6.06 -16.86 27.53
N GLN A 130 6.07 -18.18 27.41
CA GLN A 130 7.13 -18.99 28.02
C GLN A 130 8.40 -18.79 27.18
N TRP A 131 9.22 -17.87 27.66
CA TRP A 131 10.60 -17.86 27.23
C TRP A 131 11.23 -19.17 27.75
N PRO A 132 11.96 -19.88 26.91
CA PRO A 132 12.72 -21.03 27.37
C PRO A 132 13.72 -20.55 28.42
N ASN A 133 13.41 -20.76 29.67
CA ASN A 133 14.29 -20.46 30.81
C ASN A 133 15.23 -21.63 31.12
N THR A 134 15.23 -22.67 30.32
CA THR A 134 16.11 -23.80 30.45
C THR A 134 16.75 -24.14 29.11
N PHE A 135 18.00 -23.79 28.97
CA PHE A 135 18.87 -24.45 28.02
C PHE A 135 19.21 -25.83 28.62
N GLY A 136 18.42 -26.82 28.22
CA GLY A 136 18.62 -28.19 28.71
C GLY A 136 19.37 -29.01 27.69
N VAL A 137 20.43 -29.66 28.09
CA VAL A 137 21.01 -30.77 27.39
C VAL A 137 20.15 -32.00 27.70
N LEU A 138 19.60 -32.66 26.69
CA LEU A 138 18.82 -33.87 26.85
C LEU A 138 19.74 -35.04 27.13
N SER A 139 19.43 -35.85 28.18
CA SER A 139 20.00 -37.15 28.43
C SER A 139 19.56 -38.16 27.38
N ASP A 140 20.28 -39.26 27.22
CA ASP A 140 20.00 -40.37 26.28
C ASP A 140 18.57 -40.95 26.48
N ASP A 141 17.95 -40.74 27.67
CA ASP A 141 16.60 -41.20 28.03
C ASP A 141 15.52 -40.12 27.86
N GLY A 142 15.81 -38.97 27.26
CA GLY A 142 14.81 -37.94 26.92
C GLY A 142 14.33 -37.09 28.13
N ASN A 143 14.91 -37.22 29.30
CA ASN A 143 14.55 -36.45 30.49
C ASN A 143 15.42 -35.19 30.66
N PRO A 144 14.86 -34.05 31.08
CA PRO A 144 15.64 -32.85 31.34
C PRO A 144 16.52 -33.02 32.59
N VAL A 145 17.81 -32.79 32.44
CA VAL A 145 18.80 -32.85 33.53
C VAL A 145 19.33 -31.46 33.86
N SER A 146 19.60 -31.21 35.13
CA SER A 146 20.09 -29.91 35.59
C SER A 146 21.49 -29.62 35.06
N VAL A 147 21.73 -28.36 34.70
CA VAL A 147 22.89 -27.87 33.93
C VAL A 147 24.24 -28.08 34.58
N LEU A 148 24.27 -28.34 35.90
CA LEU A 148 25.54 -28.45 36.67
C LEU A 148 26.22 -29.79 36.55
N ASP A 149 25.55 -30.87 36.21
CA ASP A 149 26.14 -32.23 36.18
C ASP A 149 26.70 -32.62 34.79
N GLN A 150 26.47 -31.83 33.76
CA GLN A 150 26.84 -32.21 32.37
C GLN A 150 27.95 -31.41 31.71
N LEU A 151 28.66 -30.57 32.45
CA LEU A 151 29.84 -29.87 31.88
C LEU A 151 31.03 -30.78 31.56
N LYS A 152 30.93 -32.09 31.85
CA LYS A 152 31.99 -33.09 31.61
C LYS A 152 31.87 -33.95 30.36
N GLY A 153 31.05 -33.58 29.40
CA GLY A 153 30.91 -34.41 28.19
C GLY A 153 30.11 -33.78 27.06
N ILE A 154 30.36 -32.52 26.70
CA ILE A 154 29.68 -31.87 25.62
C ILE A 154 30.25 -32.33 24.29
N ASN A 155 29.49 -33.17 23.58
CA ASN A 155 29.67 -33.44 22.13
C ASN A 155 28.63 -32.66 21.34
N SER A 156 29.04 -32.04 20.25
CA SER A 156 28.27 -31.08 19.43
C SER A 156 26.97 -31.61 18.79
N SER A 157 26.68 -32.91 18.96
CA SER A 157 25.47 -33.54 18.43
C SER A 157 24.29 -33.63 19.44
N ARG A 158 24.46 -33.09 20.65
CA ARG A 158 23.42 -33.17 21.73
C ARG A 158 22.85 -31.84 22.18
N ILE A 159 23.13 -30.77 21.47
CA ILE A 159 22.49 -29.48 21.75
C ILE A 159 21.13 -29.50 21.07
N SER A 160 20.11 -29.89 21.78
CA SER A 160 18.71 -29.69 21.39
C SER A 160 18.31 -28.31 21.88
N ILE A 161 18.16 -27.40 20.96
CA ILE A 161 17.47 -26.14 21.22
C ILE A 161 15.99 -26.50 21.34
N ALA A 162 15.53 -26.56 22.58
CA ALA A 162 14.12 -26.82 22.89
C ALA A 162 13.22 -25.74 22.29
N PRO A 163 11.93 -26.06 22.08
CA PRO A 163 11.13 -25.59 20.97
C PRO A 163 11.06 -24.09 20.87
N ALA A 164 10.93 -23.61 19.62
CA ALA A 164 10.66 -22.22 19.29
C ALA A 164 9.63 -21.59 20.22
N PRO A 165 9.76 -20.32 20.61
CA PRO A 165 8.82 -19.64 21.46
C PRO A 165 7.40 -19.80 20.90
N GLN A 166 6.57 -20.58 21.54
CA GLN A 166 5.17 -20.71 21.19
C GLN A 166 4.43 -19.60 21.90
N ALA A 167 4.04 -18.59 21.17
CA ALA A 167 3.05 -17.66 21.64
C ALA A 167 1.69 -18.36 21.62
N LYS A 168 1.30 -19.00 22.74
CA LYS A 168 -0.08 -19.39 22.95
C LYS A 168 -0.84 -18.16 23.37
N ILE A 169 -1.42 -17.48 22.40
CA ILE A 169 -2.45 -16.47 22.69
C ILE A 169 -3.70 -17.27 23.05
N ASN A 170 -3.95 -17.47 24.33
CA ASN A 170 -5.22 -18.01 24.79
C ASN A 170 -6.26 -16.90 24.65
N ALA A 171 -7.14 -17.01 23.66
CA ALA A 171 -8.23 -16.08 23.39
C ALA A 171 -9.31 -16.03 24.51
N GLN A 172 -9.08 -16.66 25.64
CA GLN A 172 -10.00 -16.70 26.77
C GLN A 172 -9.69 -15.68 27.88
N ASP A 173 -8.66 -14.87 27.74
CA ASP A 173 -8.32 -13.92 28.76
C ASP A 173 -9.21 -12.69 28.67
N LYS A 174 -10.18 -12.59 29.61
CA LYS A 174 -11.19 -11.53 29.74
C LYS A 174 -10.60 -10.15 30.07
N ASP A 175 -9.31 -10.02 30.11
CA ASP A 175 -8.65 -8.90 30.76
C ASP A 175 -7.77 -8.06 29.84
N ILE A 176 -7.79 -8.33 28.52
CA ILE A 176 -7.17 -7.45 27.53
C ILE A 176 -8.10 -6.25 27.36
N ASN A 177 -7.72 -5.11 27.86
CA ASN A 177 -8.41 -3.87 27.61
C ASN A 177 -8.04 -3.36 26.21
N THR A 178 -8.89 -3.61 25.23
CA THR A 178 -8.76 -2.98 23.92
C THR A 178 -9.02 -1.49 24.08
N LEU A 179 -7.99 -0.68 23.86
CA LEU A 179 -8.10 0.78 23.98
C LEU A 179 -8.85 1.37 22.77
N ALA A 180 -8.53 0.90 21.59
CA ALA A 180 -9.17 1.30 20.36
C ALA A 180 -8.87 0.31 19.21
N SER A 181 -9.81 0.16 18.28
CA SER A 181 -9.64 -0.67 17.07
C SER A 181 -10.12 0.08 15.81
N PRO A 182 -9.36 1.07 15.32
CA PRO A 182 -9.72 1.77 14.09
C PRO A 182 -9.53 0.87 12.87
N VAL A 183 -10.48 0.99 11.93
CA VAL A 183 -10.43 0.35 10.61
C VAL A 183 -10.42 1.45 9.56
N ILE A 184 -9.50 1.38 8.61
CA ILE A 184 -9.38 2.35 7.54
C ILE A 184 -9.18 1.67 6.19
N ARG A 185 -9.88 2.16 5.16
CA ARG A 185 -9.72 1.73 3.77
C ARG A 185 -8.98 2.79 2.99
N VAL A 186 -7.99 2.38 2.22
CA VAL A 186 -7.09 3.29 1.48
C VAL A 186 -6.75 2.70 0.12
N SER A 187 -6.78 3.53 -0.92
CA SER A 187 -6.29 3.17 -2.24
C SER A 187 -4.76 3.05 -2.26
N ASN A 188 -4.24 2.25 -3.17
CA ASN A 188 -2.81 2.05 -3.34
C ASN A 188 -2.08 3.39 -3.56
N ARG A 189 -1.00 3.62 -2.80
CA ARG A 189 -0.14 4.82 -2.81
C ARG A 189 -0.79 6.11 -2.32
N GLU A 190 -2.06 6.09 -1.93
CA GLU A 190 -2.72 7.22 -1.32
C GLU A 190 -2.49 7.25 0.19
N GLN A 191 -2.56 8.44 0.76
CA GLN A 191 -2.44 8.66 2.18
C GLN A 191 -3.82 8.91 2.76
N ALA A 192 -4.18 8.14 3.78
CA ALA A 192 -5.41 8.35 4.53
C ALA A 192 -5.13 8.65 5.99
N ARG A 193 -5.97 9.48 6.57
CA ARG A 193 -5.91 9.89 7.97
C ARG A 193 -7.27 9.74 8.61
N ILE A 194 -7.28 9.19 9.82
CA ILE A 194 -8.45 9.15 10.68
C ILE A 194 -8.08 9.77 12.02
N HIS A 195 -8.97 10.62 12.53
CA HIS A 195 -8.86 11.19 13.87
C HIS A 195 -10.18 10.91 14.60
N ILE A 196 -10.10 10.17 15.69
CA ILE A 196 -11.22 9.83 16.55
C ILE A 196 -10.89 10.34 17.94
N GLY A 197 -11.55 11.39 18.38
CA GLY A 197 -11.20 12.01 19.64
C GLY A 197 -12.09 13.20 19.99
N GLN A 198 -11.63 13.99 20.92
CA GLN A 198 -12.31 15.19 21.40
C GLN A 198 -11.35 16.39 21.45
N ARG A 199 -11.90 17.56 21.44
CA ARG A 199 -11.17 18.80 21.67
C ARG A 199 -11.24 19.20 23.12
N VAL A 200 -10.08 19.35 23.74
CA VAL A 200 -9.97 19.77 25.13
C VAL A 200 -9.54 21.22 25.18
N PRO A 201 -10.31 22.10 25.85
CA PRO A 201 -9.90 23.49 26.01
C PRO A 201 -8.76 23.59 27.04
N ILE A 202 -7.68 24.26 26.66
CA ILE A 202 -6.60 24.66 27.56
C ILE A 202 -6.75 26.15 27.84
N ILE A 203 -6.99 26.48 29.09
CA ILE A 203 -7.16 27.86 29.52
C ILE A 203 -5.80 28.41 30.00
N SER A 204 -5.33 29.45 29.39
CA SER A 204 -4.13 30.18 29.82
C SER A 204 -4.55 31.54 30.39
N ALA A 205 -4.32 31.76 31.65
CA ALA A 205 -4.59 33.03 32.30
C ALA A 205 -3.30 33.85 32.39
N THR A 206 -3.34 35.07 31.83
CA THR A 206 -2.24 36.04 31.94
C THR A 206 -2.70 37.22 32.80
N SER A 207 -1.97 37.50 33.88
CA SER A 207 -2.22 38.64 34.74
C SER A 207 -1.30 39.82 34.34
N VAL A 208 -1.89 40.90 33.98
CA VAL A 208 -1.15 42.14 33.67
C VAL A 208 -1.38 43.16 34.80
N PRO A 209 -0.32 43.64 35.45
CA PRO A 209 -0.46 44.67 36.48
C PRO A 209 -0.97 45.97 35.87
N SER A 210 -2.06 46.53 36.45
CA SER A 210 -2.61 47.83 36.08
C SER A 210 -2.70 48.71 37.32
N THR A 211 -2.74 50.02 37.11
CA THR A 211 -2.88 51.03 38.18
C THR A 211 -4.17 50.94 38.98
N GLN A 212 -5.15 50.20 38.47
CA GLN A 212 -6.46 49.93 39.11
C GLN A 212 -6.62 48.52 39.66
N GLY A 213 -5.53 47.72 39.70
CA GLY A 213 -5.51 46.34 40.11
C GLY A 213 -5.13 45.38 38.96
N PRO A 214 -4.78 44.13 39.25
CA PRO A 214 -4.38 43.19 38.22
C PRO A 214 -5.56 42.86 37.29
N VAL A 215 -5.35 43.03 35.98
CA VAL A 215 -6.30 42.60 34.93
C VAL A 215 -5.92 41.20 34.51
N ILE A 216 -6.83 40.26 34.70
CA ILE A 216 -6.66 38.83 34.26
C ILE A 216 -7.29 38.71 32.88
N THR A 217 -6.45 38.31 31.92
CA THR A 217 -6.91 38.00 30.57
C THR A 217 -6.81 36.46 30.39
N GLU A 218 -7.92 35.83 30.08
CA GLU A 218 -7.97 34.38 29.79
C GLU A 218 -7.96 34.17 28.31
N SER A 219 -7.11 33.25 27.84
CA SER A 219 -7.08 32.76 26.47
C SER A 219 -7.37 31.27 26.45
N VAL A 220 -8.25 30.82 25.57
CA VAL A 220 -8.63 29.42 25.41
C VAL A 220 -8.01 28.88 24.13
N THR A 221 -7.15 27.90 24.27
CA THR A 221 -6.59 27.13 23.13
C THR A 221 -7.16 25.72 23.16
N TYR A 222 -7.53 25.19 22.00
CA TYR A 222 -8.06 23.83 21.91
C TYR A 222 -6.95 22.88 21.50
N LEU A 223 -6.86 21.74 22.21
CA LEU A 223 -5.99 20.64 21.88
C LEU A 223 -6.82 19.43 21.44
N ASP A 224 -6.48 18.87 20.30
CA ASP A 224 -7.11 17.66 19.79
C ASP A 224 -6.46 16.45 20.46
N VAL A 225 -7.24 15.69 21.24
CA VAL A 225 -6.82 14.46 21.93
C VAL A 225 -7.67 13.29 21.46
N GLY A 226 -7.06 12.10 21.45
CA GLY A 226 -7.70 10.89 21.00
C GLY A 226 -6.75 10.03 20.16
N LEU A 227 -7.31 9.26 19.25
CA LEU A 227 -6.59 8.39 18.34
C LEU A 227 -6.43 9.09 16.99
N LYS A 228 -5.20 9.24 16.54
CA LYS A 228 -4.85 9.68 15.19
C LYS A 228 -4.09 8.56 14.49
N LEU A 229 -4.58 8.13 13.36
CA LEU A 229 -3.97 7.12 12.53
C LEU A 229 -3.76 7.69 11.13
N GLU A 230 -2.55 7.60 10.65
CA GLU A 230 -2.17 7.96 9.29
C GLU A 230 -1.52 6.76 8.63
N VAL A 231 -1.97 6.42 7.43
CA VAL A 231 -1.51 5.24 6.69
C VAL A 231 -1.28 5.57 5.23
N GLN A 232 -0.23 4.96 4.67
CA GLN A 232 0.07 5.00 3.24
C GLN A 232 0.50 3.61 2.78
N PRO A 233 -0.40 2.84 2.14
CA PRO A 233 -0.08 1.52 1.61
C PRO A 233 0.59 1.61 0.24
N THR A 234 1.41 0.62 -0.08
CA THR A 234 1.94 0.36 -1.42
C THR A 234 1.81 -1.12 -1.70
N VAL A 235 0.92 -1.48 -2.61
CA VAL A 235 0.66 -2.87 -2.99
C VAL A 235 1.69 -3.30 -4.04
N HIS A 236 2.33 -4.46 -3.80
CA HIS A 236 3.28 -5.09 -4.70
C HIS A 236 2.63 -6.26 -5.47
N LEU A 237 3.26 -6.66 -6.57
CA LEU A 237 2.73 -7.69 -7.48
C LEU A 237 2.61 -9.09 -6.85
N ASN A 238 3.32 -9.36 -5.76
CA ASN A 238 3.34 -10.63 -5.04
C ASN A 238 2.29 -10.73 -3.91
N ASN A 239 1.25 -9.90 -3.92
CA ASN A 239 0.25 -9.75 -2.86
C ASN A 239 0.86 -9.32 -1.50
N GLU A 240 2.03 -8.71 -1.54
CA GLU A 240 2.66 -8.08 -0.40
C GLU A 240 2.30 -6.59 -0.38
N VAL A 241 1.97 -6.07 0.79
CA VAL A 241 1.63 -4.67 0.99
C VAL A 241 2.67 -4.05 1.90
N ALA A 242 3.41 -3.06 1.39
CA ALA A 242 4.24 -2.21 2.23
C ALA A 242 3.39 -1.07 2.77
N ILE A 243 3.36 -0.88 4.08
CA ILE A 243 2.51 0.10 4.75
C ILE A 243 3.39 1.01 5.59
N LYS A 244 3.25 2.32 5.39
CA LYS A 244 3.74 3.32 6.33
C LYS A 244 2.61 3.66 7.27
N VAL A 245 2.83 3.49 8.56
CA VAL A 245 1.85 3.75 9.60
C VAL A 245 2.41 4.75 10.59
N ALA A 246 1.64 5.77 10.90
CA ALA A 246 1.86 6.65 12.05
C ALA A 246 0.61 6.62 12.92
N LEU A 247 0.78 6.19 14.15
CA LEU A 247 -0.26 6.08 15.16
C LEU A 247 0.07 7.01 16.33
N GLU A 248 -0.88 7.84 16.72
CA GLU A 248 -0.82 8.64 17.93
C GLU A 248 -2.09 8.39 18.74
N VAL A 249 -1.91 8.02 19.99
CA VAL A 249 -2.98 7.87 20.97
C VAL A 249 -2.72 8.84 22.11
N SER A 250 -3.61 9.79 22.30
CA SER A 250 -3.53 10.76 23.38
C SER A 250 -4.78 10.74 24.25
N ASN A 251 -4.58 10.91 25.54
CA ASN A 251 -5.65 11.01 26.52
C ASN A 251 -5.43 12.25 27.39
N ALA A 252 -6.51 12.93 27.70
CA ALA A 252 -6.49 14.14 28.52
C ALA A 252 -7.20 13.87 29.84
N THR A 253 -6.48 14.05 30.92
CA THR A 253 -7.01 13.91 32.29
C THR A 253 -7.00 15.27 32.98
N PRO A 254 -8.17 15.79 33.39
CA PRO A 254 -8.20 17.03 34.16
C PRO A 254 -7.57 16.79 35.53
N LEU A 255 -6.71 17.70 35.95
CA LEU A 255 -6.12 17.72 37.29
C LEU A 255 -6.97 18.54 38.25
N GLU A 256 -6.59 18.55 39.51
CA GLU A 256 -7.26 19.38 40.51
C GLU A 256 -7.12 20.87 40.19
N ALA A 257 -8.20 21.63 40.45
CA ALA A 257 -8.22 23.05 40.21
C ALA A 257 -7.13 23.74 41.03
N THR A 258 -6.40 24.66 40.39
CA THR A 258 -5.43 25.51 41.09
C THR A 258 -6.15 26.47 42.04
N ARG A 259 -5.43 27.06 42.98
CA ARG A 259 -5.98 28.06 43.94
C ARG A 259 -6.62 29.27 43.24
N GLN A 260 -6.33 29.47 41.93
CA GLN A 260 -6.89 30.52 41.09
C GLN A 260 -8.09 30.07 40.25
N GLY A 261 -8.56 28.81 40.43
CA GLY A 261 -9.72 28.28 39.75
C GLY A 261 -9.45 27.71 38.34
N THR A 262 -8.22 27.73 37.86
CA THR A 262 -7.83 27.13 36.60
C THR A 262 -7.67 25.61 36.76
N ILE A 263 -8.31 24.81 35.90
CA ILE A 263 -8.15 23.36 35.88
C ILE A 263 -7.10 23.00 34.85
N PRO A 264 -5.89 22.62 35.27
CA PRO A 264 -4.88 22.16 34.32
C PRO A 264 -5.24 20.77 33.78
N VAL A 265 -4.83 20.48 32.56
CA VAL A 265 -5.08 19.21 31.89
C VAL A 265 -3.74 18.52 31.65
N GLN A 266 -3.60 17.31 32.14
CA GLN A 266 -2.49 16.44 31.81
C GLN A 266 -2.83 15.69 30.53
N VAL A 267 -1.90 15.70 29.57
CA VAL A 267 -2.05 14.97 28.31
C VAL A 267 -0.98 13.90 28.23
N ASP A 268 -1.43 12.65 28.19
CA ASP A 268 -0.58 11.51 27.98
C ASP A 268 -0.64 11.13 26.51
N THR A 269 0.51 11.09 25.85
CA THR A 269 0.60 10.79 24.40
C THR A 269 1.49 9.58 24.18
N ARG A 270 0.98 8.64 23.37
CA ARG A 270 1.71 7.47 22.88
C ARG A 270 1.75 7.57 21.37
N ASN A 271 2.93 7.60 20.78
CA ASN A 271 3.11 7.67 19.35
C ASN A 271 3.99 6.52 18.86
N ALA A 272 3.65 5.98 17.69
CA ALA A 272 4.44 4.97 17.00
C ALA A 272 4.43 5.28 15.51
N GLN A 273 5.61 5.28 14.90
CA GLN A 273 5.76 5.45 13.46
C GLN A 273 6.66 4.36 12.93
N THR A 274 6.17 3.61 11.96
CA THR A 274 6.91 2.49 11.38
C THR A 274 6.54 2.25 9.93
N SER A 275 7.38 1.47 9.26
CA SER A 275 7.10 0.93 7.94
C SER A 275 7.23 -0.58 8.01
N LEU A 276 6.23 -1.29 7.55
CA LEU A 276 6.13 -2.74 7.62
C LEU A 276 5.65 -3.31 6.30
N ARG A 277 5.85 -4.61 6.13
CA ARG A 277 5.35 -5.37 5.00
C ARG A 277 4.52 -6.52 5.51
N LEU A 278 3.34 -6.68 4.93
CA LEU A 278 2.36 -7.68 5.31
C LEU A 278 1.83 -8.38 4.08
N HIS A 279 1.46 -9.63 4.25
CA HIS A 279 0.59 -10.34 3.30
C HIS A 279 -0.87 -10.17 3.69
N ASP A 280 -1.76 -10.50 2.78
CA ASP A 280 -3.19 -10.47 3.07
C ASP A 280 -3.54 -11.43 4.21
N GLY A 281 -4.29 -10.93 5.20
CA GLY A 281 -4.64 -11.66 6.42
C GLY A 281 -3.53 -11.80 7.47
N GLU A 282 -2.34 -11.23 7.25
CA GLU A 282 -1.25 -11.27 8.21
C GLU A 282 -1.41 -10.19 9.29
N THR A 283 -1.16 -10.57 10.53
CA THR A 283 -1.15 -9.65 11.68
C THR A 283 0.27 -9.52 12.21
N GLN A 284 0.72 -8.28 12.41
CA GLN A 284 2.04 -7.97 12.94
C GLN A 284 1.96 -6.97 14.08
N VAL A 285 2.79 -7.15 15.11
CA VAL A 285 2.92 -6.18 16.21
C VAL A 285 3.81 -5.02 15.77
N LEU A 286 3.27 -3.81 15.80
CA LEU A 286 3.96 -2.58 15.39
C LEU A 286 4.90 -2.06 16.47
N ALA A 287 4.42 -1.99 17.70
CA ALA A 287 5.15 -1.47 18.85
C ALA A 287 4.58 -2.06 20.15
N GLY A 288 5.42 -2.20 21.14
CA GLY A 288 5.03 -2.64 22.49
C GLY A 288 5.87 -1.93 23.54
N LEU A 289 5.24 -1.54 24.64
CA LEU A 289 5.90 -0.99 25.81
C LEU A 289 5.50 -1.80 27.02
N VAL A 290 6.49 -2.33 27.71
CA VAL A 290 6.30 -2.98 29.01
C VAL A 290 6.82 -2.05 30.09
N ARG A 291 5.93 -1.64 30.99
CA ARG A 291 6.27 -0.81 32.15
C ARG A 291 6.10 -1.65 33.42
N ASN A 292 7.18 -1.83 34.14
CA ASN A 292 7.16 -2.44 35.46
C ASN A 292 7.15 -1.33 36.52
N ASP A 293 6.01 -1.09 37.12
CA ASP A 293 5.92 -0.23 38.28
C ASP A 293 6.18 -1.13 39.54
N HIS A 294 7.38 -0.97 40.12
CA HIS A 294 7.74 -1.61 41.39
C HIS A 294 7.39 -0.69 42.57
#